data_c1c5744a436703d288d1d5e498acb4b9
#
_entry.id   c1c5744a436703d288d1d5e498acb4b9
#
_cell.length_a   1.000
_cell.length_b   1.000
_cell.length_c   1.000
_cell.angle_alpha   90.00
_cell.angle_beta   90.00
_cell.angle_gamma   90.00
#
_symmetry.space_group_name_H-M   'P 1'
#
loop_
_entity.id
_entity.type
_entity.pdbx_description
1 polymer ?
#
loop_
_entity_poly.entity_id
_entity_poly.type
_entity_poly.pdbx_seq_one_letter_code
_entity_poly.pdbx_strand_id
1 'polypeptide(L)'
;VSGNSREIIRASSLWLSGTPMINPMAKNRFFFEIGSSSSLLTNNRYKYPNVDIGIKVTKNLSILNKVFGFKADNEYPQIIGAGLQYYFGSRDSLDWSATVQRINLKGLKYFSLSSLSIDLRKWYYLKSYKFRLGIGSNYFKERTHTNTDVLPLLMKGQTNYLGFDFSLPLRTFNLGLEN
;
A
#
# COMPACT_ATOMS: atom_id res chain seq x y z
N VAL A 1 14.54 -15.59 -17.74
CA VAL A 1 14.85 -14.23 -17.23
C VAL A 1 13.64 -13.32 -17.35
N SER A 2 12.86 -13.34 -18.42
CA SER A 2 11.70 -12.45 -18.60
C SER A 2 10.52 -12.73 -17.64
N GLY A 3 10.30 -13.97 -17.22
CA GLY A 3 9.26 -14.34 -16.25
C GLY A 3 9.49 -13.70 -14.88
N ASN A 4 10.70 -13.76 -14.39
CA ASN A 4 11.08 -13.27 -13.06
C ASN A 4 10.95 -11.73 -12.94
N SER A 5 11.24 -10.99 -14.00
CA SER A 5 11.12 -9.52 -14.00
C SER A 5 9.67 -9.05 -13.92
N ARG A 6 8.75 -9.73 -14.61
CA ARG A 6 7.31 -9.42 -14.56
C ARG A 6 6.71 -9.70 -13.18
N GLU A 7 7.13 -10.78 -12.53
CA GLU A 7 6.71 -11.12 -11.17
C GLU A 7 7.18 -10.07 -10.16
N ILE A 8 8.42 -9.61 -10.26
CA ILE A 8 8.96 -8.55 -9.40
C ILE A 8 8.17 -7.25 -9.57
N ILE A 9 7.90 -6.83 -10.80
CA ILE A 9 7.13 -5.62 -11.09
C ILE A 9 5.71 -5.74 -10.52
N ARG A 10 5.06 -6.88 -10.69
CA ARG A 10 3.73 -7.14 -10.15
C ARG A 10 3.72 -7.13 -8.61
N ALA A 11 4.67 -7.83 -7.98
CA ALA A 11 4.81 -7.84 -6.53
C ALA A 11 5.08 -6.44 -5.97
N SER A 12 5.98 -5.67 -6.61
CA SER A 12 6.27 -4.29 -6.24
C SER A 12 5.04 -3.39 -6.41
N SER A 13 4.24 -3.60 -7.47
CA SER A 13 3.03 -2.81 -7.67
C SER A 13 1.97 -3.09 -6.62
N LEU A 14 1.80 -4.35 -6.20
CA LEU A 14 0.90 -4.74 -5.12
C LEU A 14 1.38 -4.19 -3.78
N TRP A 15 2.68 -4.25 -3.49
CA TRP A 15 3.24 -3.62 -2.29
C TRP A 15 2.93 -2.12 -2.23
N LEU A 16 3.09 -1.39 -3.33
CA LEU A 16 2.77 0.03 -3.39
C LEU A 16 1.28 0.31 -3.19
N SER A 17 0.39 -0.64 -3.47
CA SER A 17 -1.05 -0.48 -3.30
C SER A 17 -1.53 -0.64 -1.85
N GLY A 18 -0.70 -1.13 -0.94
CA GLY A 18 -1.03 -1.27 0.48
C GLY A 18 -1.53 0.05 1.08
N THR A 19 -2.60 -0.02 1.88
CA THR A 19 -3.25 1.14 2.50
C THR A 19 -3.23 1.01 4.00
N PRO A 20 -2.79 2.03 4.75
CA PRO A 20 -2.66 1.96 6.20
C PRO A 20 -3.99 1.70 6.91
N MET A 21 -3.92 0.99 8.03
CA MET A 21 -5.08 0.65 8.87
C MET A 21 -5.46 1.79 9.81
N ILE A 22 -6.00 2.88 9.26
CA ILE A 22 -6.44 4.00 10.08
C ILE A 22 -7.83 3.69 10.65
N ASN A 23 -7.93 3.61 11.97
CA ASN A 23 -9.23 3.49 12.62
C ASN A 23 -10.05 4.78 12.44
N PRO A 24 -11.18 4.76 11.73
CA PRO A 24 -11.99 5.95 11.51
C PRO A 24 -12.54 6.55 12.81
N MET A 25 -12.77 5.71 13.82
CA MET A 25 -13.30 6.13 15.13
C MET A 25 -12.22 6.59 16.11
N ALA A 26 -10.93 6.54 15.74
CA ALA A 26 -9.87 7.03 16.61
C ALA A 26 -9.96 8.55 16.80
N LYS A 27 -9.75 9.01 18.03
CA LYS A 27 -9.72 10.44 18.38
C LYS A 27 -8.49 11.16 17.82
N ASN A 28 -7.39 10.43 17.63
CA ASN A 28 -6.14 10.99 17.14
C ASN A 28 -6.29 11.44 15.69
N ARG A 29 -5.76 12.61 15.40
CA ARG A 29 -5.73 13.17 14.04
C ARG A 29 -4.54 12.70 13.23
N PHE A 30 -3.42 12.43 13.90
CA PHE A 30 -2.18 11.96 13.26
C PHE A 30 -2.04 10.47 13.48
N PHE A 31 -1.55 9.78 12.48
CA PHE A 31 -1.14 8.39 12.58
C PHE A 31 0.18 8.20 11.84
N PHE A 32 0.92 7.21 12.30
CA PHE A 32 2.18 6.79 11.74
C PHE A 32 2.23 5.27 11.81
N GLU A 33 2.56 4.65 10.69
CA GLU A 33 2.67 3.21 10.57
C GLU A 33 4.04 2.83 10.02
N ILE A 34 4.69 1.87 10.65
CA ILE A 34 5.91 1.24 10.17
C ILE A 34 5.67 -0.26 10.10
N GLY A 35 6.06 -0.84 8.99
CA GLY A 35 5.91 -2.27 8.79
C GLY A 35 6.87 -2.81 7.74
N SER A 36 6.69 -4.07 7.44
CA SER A 36 7.33 -4.72 6.30
C SER A 36 6.36 -5.65 5.61
N SER A 37 6.37 -5.64 4.29
CA SER A 37 5.60 -6.56 3.45
C SER A 37 6.51 -7.62 2.84
N SER A 38 6.00 -8.82 2.69
CA SER A 38 6.66 -9.88 1.94
C SER A 38 5.68 -10.54 0.99
N SER A 39 6.13 -10.88 -0.22
CA SER A 39 5.32 -11.65 -1.14
C SER A 39 5.42 -13.13 -0.81
N LEU A 40 4.26 -13.79 -0.69
CA LEU A 40 4.18 -15.25 -0.52
C LEU A 40 4.11 -15.98 -1.88
N LEU A 41 3.85 -15.26 -2.96
CA LEU A 41 3.62 -15.80 -4.29
C LEU A 41 4.89 -15.90 -5.14
N THR A 42 5.99 -15.29 -4.71
CA THR A 42 7.25 -15.32 -5.43
C THR A 42 8.24 -16.24 -4.72
N ASN A 43 9.00 -17.04 -5.46
CA ASN A 43 10.06 -17.89 -4.92
C ASN A 43 11.17 -17.08 -4.22
N ASN A 44 11.31 -15.80 -4.56
CA ASN A 44 12.21 -14.87 -3.90
C ASN A 44 11.43 -14.05 -2.87
N ARG A 45 11.71 -14.29 -1.59
CA ARG A 45 11.11 -13.55 -0.46
C ARG A 45 11.73 -12.16 -0.35
N TYR A 46 11.30 -11.25 -1.20
CA TYR A 46 11.65 -9.83 -1.03
C TYR A 46 10.90 -9.27 0.18
N LYS A 47 11.63 -8.56 1.02
CA LYS A 47 11.05 -7.77 2.12
C LYS A 47 11.02 -6.32 1.69
N TYR A 48 9.86 -5.74 1.70
CA TYR A 48 9.62 -4.35 1.36
C TYR A 48 9.25 -3.58 2.63
N PRO A 49 9.96 -2.50 2.99
CA PRO A 49 9.58 -1.66 4.12
C PRO A 49 8.31 -0.89 3.80
N ASN A 50 7.49 -0.64 4.82
CA ASN A 50 6.33 0.24 4.74
C ASN A 50 6.47 1.36 5.76
N VAL A 51 6.27 2.59 5.32
CA VAL A 51 6.18 3.77 6.17
C VAL A 51 5.04 4.63 5.66
N ASP A 52 3.99 4.73 6.44
CA ASP A 52 2.81 5.50 6.14
C ASP A 52 2.59 6.59 7.19
N ILE A 53 2.27 7.77 6.72
CA ILE A 53 1.92 8.92 7.55
C ILE A 53 0.56 9.41 7.09
N GLY A 54 -0.29 9.80 8.02
CA GLY A 54 -1.55 10.39 7.64
C GLY A 54 -2.15 11.33 8.65
N ILE A 55 -3.08 12.12 8.15
CA ILE A 55 -3.76 13.16 8.89
C ILE A 55 -5.26 13.06 8.64
N LYS A 56 -6.06 12.91 9.70
CA LYS A 56 -7.51 13.03 9.63
C LYS A 56 -7.88 14.51 9.55
N VAL A 57 -8.33 14.93 8.40
CA VAL A 57 -8.79 16.32 8.15
C VAL A 57 -10.19 16.52 8.72
N THR A 58 -11.07 15.55 8.52
CA THR A 58 -12.43 15.51 9.07
C THR A 58 -12.70 14.13 9.69
N LYS A 59 -13.89 13.94 10.26
CA LYS A 59 -14.32 12.60 10.72
C LYS A 59 -14.32 11.58 9.58
N ASN A 60 -14.59 12.03 8.37
CA ASN A 60 -14.81 11.18 7.20
C ASN A 60 -13.64 11.18 6.21
N LEU A 61 -12.61 12.02 6.40
CA LEU A 61 -11.55 12.19 5.42
C LEU A 61 -10.18 12.20 6.07
N SER A 62 -9.28 11.37 5.55
CA SER A 62 -7.85 11.38 5.86
C SER A 62 -7.01 11.60 4.61
N ILE A 63 -5.92 12.34 4.77
CA ILE A 63 -4.85 12.45 3.78
C ILE A 63 -3.76 11.46 4.16
N LEU A 64 -3.30 10.69 3.18
CA LEU A 64 -2.25 9.69 3.31
C LEU A 64 -0.99 10.17 2.61
N ASN A 65 0.17 9.85 3.18
CA ASN A 65 1.47 10.12 2.57
C ASN A 65 2.40 8.93 2.78
N LYS A 66 3.09 8.53 1.70
CA LYS A 66 4.21 7.61 1.72
C LYS A 66 5.45 8.35 1.23
N VAL A 67 6.37 8.66 2.13
CA VAL A 67 7.63 9.33 1.78
C VAL A 67 8.76 8.70 2.57
N PHE A 68 9.50 7.81 1.93
CA PHE A 68 10.67 7.19 2.53
C PHE A 68 11.64 6.65 1.47
N GLY A 69 12.87 6.41 1.89
CA GLY A 69 13.88 5.72 1.11
C GLY A 69 14.50 4.59 1.92
N PHE A 70 15.03 3.62 1.24
CA PHE A 70 15.75 2.52 1.89
C PHE A 70 16.92 2.06 1.01
N LYS A 71 17.82 1.28 1.60
CA LYS A 71 18.93 0.67 0.86
C LYS A 71 18.54 -0.74 0.46
N ALA A 72 18.63 -1.04 -0.83
CA ALA A 72 18.45 -2.37 -1.38
C ALA A 72 19.70 -2.72 -2.22
N ASP A 73 20.52 -3.61 -1.72
CA ASP A 73 21.85 -3.91 -2.29
C ASP A 73 22.68 -2.63 -2.49
N ASN A 74 23.00 -2.26 -3.72
CA ASN A 74 23.73 -1.04 -4.07
C ASN A 74 22.82 0.07 -4.62
N GLU A 75 21.53 -0.03 -4.43
CA GLU A 75 20.53 0.93 -4.90
C GLU A 75 19.86 1.64 -3.71
N TYR A 76 19.30 2.82 -3.98
CA TYR A 76 18.61 3.63 -3.00
C TYR A 76 17.19 3.96 -3.49
N PRO A 77 16.28 2.98 -3.49
CA PRO A 77 14.91 3.22 -3.88
C PRO A 77 14.23 4.23 -2.98
N GLN A 78 13.44 5.10 -3.61
CA GLN A 78 12.67 6.16 -2.98
C GLN A 78 11.21 5.97 -3.31
N ILE A 79 10.37 5.99 -2.28
CA ILE A 79 8.92 5.93 -2.40
C ILE A 79 8.36 7.31 -2.08
N ILE A 80 7.58 7.84 -3.00
CA ILE A 80 6.91 9.12 -2.82
C ILE A 80 5.47 8.98 -3.33
N GLY A 81 4.53 9.25 -2.46
CA GLY A 81 3.12 9.18 -2.82
C GLY A 81 2.19 9.87 -1.85
N ALA A 82 0.99 10.08 -2.33
CA ALA A 82 -0.10 10.62 -1.54
C ALA A 82 -1.43 9.95 -1.90
N GLY A 83 -2.35 9.99 -0.98
CA GLY A 83 -3.69 9.43 -1.14
C GLY A 83 -4.73 10.13 -0.29
N LEU A 84 -5.96 9.78 -0.56
CA LEU A 84 -7.13 10.19 0.20
C LEU A 84 -7.87 8.93 0.65
N GLN A 85 -8.29 8.90 1.88
CA GLN A 85 -9.13 7.85 2.42
C GLN A 85 -10.41 8.47 2.98
N TYR A 86 -11.53 8.09 2.40
CA TYR A 86 -12.85 8.54 2.80
C TYR A 86 -13.58 7.44 3.57
N TYR A 87 -14.15 7.80 4.72
CA TYR A 87 -14.89 6.89 5.59
C TYR A 87 -16.38 7.19 5.52
N PHE A 88 -17.17 6.13 5.44
CA PHE A 88 -18.61 6.21 5.40
C PHE A 88 -19.25 4.97 6.06
N GLY A 89 -20.56 5.04 6.30
CA GLY A 89 -21.30 3.97 6.96
C GLY A 89 -22.63 4.48 7.50
N SER A 90 -23.24 3.73 8.41
CA SER A 90 -24.45 4.17 9.10
C SER A 90 -24.13 5.30 10.10
N ARG A 91 -25.17 6.02 10.59
CA ARG A 91 -25.04 7.27 11.37
C ARG A 91 -24.02 7.22 12.51
N ASP A 92 -23.85 6.06 13.14
CA ASP A 92 -23.00 5.89 14.33
C ASP A 92 -21.73 5.05 14.06
N SER A 93 -21.53 4.55 12.84
CA SER A 93 -20.39 3.74 12.49
C SER A 93 -19.81 4.15 11.13
N LEU A 94 -18.52 4.45 11.11
CA LEU A 94 -17.75 4.67 9.88
C LEU A 94 -17.04 3.35 9.52
N ASP A 95 -17.83 2.35 9.16
CA ASP A 95 -17.36 0.97 8.98
C ASP A 95 -16.88 0.67 7.55
N TRP A 96 -17.01 1.61 6.64
CA TRP A 96 -16.47 1.53 5.29
C TRP A 96 -15.37 2.55 5.05
N SER A 97 -14.40 2.21 4.26
CA SER A 97 -13.37 3.13 3.75
C SER A 97 -13.15 2.93 2.26
N ALA A 98 -13.17 4.02 1.52
CA ALA A 98 -12.73 4.08 0.14
C ALA A 98 -11.42 4.85 0.08
N THR A 99 -10.41 4.28 -0.57
CA THR A 99 -9.08 4.88 -0.67
C THR A 99 -8.69 5.04 -2.12
N VAL A 100 -8.11 6.19 -2.45
CA VAL A 100 -7.40 6.41 -3.71
C VAL A 100 -6.01 6.94 -3.37
N GLN A 101 -4.97 6.33 -3.96
CA GLN A 101 -3.61 6.79 -3.74
C GLN A 101 -2.76 6.65 -4.99
N ARG A 102 -1.83 7.57 -5.15
CA ARG A 102 -0.82 7.52 -6.21
C ARG A 102 0.57 7.51 -5.59
N ILE A 103 1.34 6.49 -5.91
CA ILE A 103 2.66 6.25 -5.35
C ILE A 103 3.65 6.01 -6.47
N ASN A 104 4.84 6.57 -6.33
CA ASN A 104 5.93 6.40 -7.28
C ASN A 104 7.13 5.78 -6.56
N LEU A 105 7.72 4.78 -7.20
CA LEU A 105 8.99 4.16 -6.82
C LEU A 105 10.04 4.59 -7.84
N LYS A 106 11.09 5.22 -7.36
CA LYS A 106 12.24 5.71 -8.15
C LYS A 106 13.56 5.27 -7.50
N GLY A 107 14.67 5.53 -8.16
CA GLY A 107 16.00 5.24 -7.61
C GLY A 107 16.47 3.80 -7.78
N LEU A 108 15.75 2.98 -8.51
CA LEU A 108 16.19 1.68 -8.97
C LEU A 108 16.92 1.82 -10.32
N LYS A 109 18.00 1.04 -10.51
CA LYS A 109 18.81 1.07 -11.72
C LYS A 109 18.05 0.66 -12.97
N TYR A 110 17.23 -0.34 -12.85
CA TYR A 110 16.61 -1.00 -14.00
C TYR A 110 15.22 -0.48 -14.36
N PHE A 111 14.46 0.00 -13.41
CA PHE A 111 13.11 0.48 -13.67
C PHE A 111 12.64 1.53 -12.66
N SER A 112 11.60 2.24 -13.02
CA SER A 112 10.78 3.06 -12.12
C SER A 112 9.32 2.65 -12.25
N LEU A 113 8.55 2.77 -11.18
CA LEU A 113 7.17 2.33 -11.12
C LEU A 113 6.27 3.48 -10.62
N SER A 114 5.17 3.70 -11.31
CA SER A 114 4.09 4.58 -10.87
C SER A 114 2.83 3.75 -10.68
N SER A 115 2.23 3.83 -9.53
CA SER A 115 1.06 3.08 -9.11
C SER A 115 -0.08 4.03 -8.78
N LEU A 116 -1.28 3.73 -9.27
CA LEU A 116 -2.53 4.37 -8.88
C LEU A 116 -3.46 3.27 -8.39
N SER A 117 -3.75 3.26 -7.10
CA SER A 117 -4.64 2.27 -6.50
C SER A 117 -5.95 2.89 -6.03
N ILE A 118 -7.00 2.10 -6.16
CA ILE A 118 -8.33 2.40 -5.64
C ILE A 118 -8.76 1.17 -4.87
N ASP A 119 -9.21 1.36 -3.64
CA ASP A 119 -9.67 0.25 -2.82
C ASP A 119 -10.91 0.61 -1.99
N LEU A 120 -11.69 -0.40 -1.69
CA LEU A 120 -12.89 -0.32 -0.87
C LEU A 120 -12.80 -1.40 0.19
N ARG A 121 -12.86 -1.01 1.46
CA ARG A 121 -12.73 -1.94 2.59
C ARG A 121 -13.82 -1.72 3.62
N LYS A 122 -14.25 -2.82 4.26
CA LYS A 122 -15.19 -2.81 5.36
C LYS A 122 -14.51 -3.22 6.64
N TRP A 123 -14.72 -2.46 7.70
CA TRP A 123 -14.27 -2.72 9.05
C TRP A 123 -15.24 -3.61 9.80
N TYR A 124 -14.69 -4.53 10.56
CA TYR A 124 -15.39 -5.38 11.49
C TYR A 124 -14.74 -5.27 12.87
N TYR A 125 -15.54 -5.05 13.88
CA TYR A 125 -15.10 -4.86 15.27
C TYR A 125 -15.54 -6.05 16.09
N LEU A 126 -14.63 -6.79 16.65
CA LEU A 126 -14.88 -7.96 17.48
C LEU A 126 -14.20 -7.77 18.85
N LYS A 127 -14.93 -7.26 19.85
CA LYS A 127 -14.39 -6.94 21.18
C LYS A 127 -13.10 -6.08 21.09
N SER A 128 -11.95 -6.70 21.31
CA SER A 128 -10.64 -6.05 21.25
C SER A 128 -9.96 -6.12 19.89
N TYR A 129 -10.48 -6.92 18.97
CA TYR A 129 -9.89 -7.14 17.65
C TYR A 129 -10.58 -6.30 16.59
N LYS A 130 -9.82 -5.88 15.62
CA LYS A 130 -10.35 -5.21 14.43
C LYS A 130 -9.81 -5.90 13.21
N PHE A 131 -10.66 -6.13 12.24
CA PHE A 131 -10.22 -6.60 10.93
C PHE A 131 -10.94 -5.86 9.82
N ARG A 132 -10.30 -5.85 8.68
CA ARG A 132 -10.78 -5.18 7.48
C ARG A 132 -10.78 -6.18 6.33
N LEU A 133 -11.86 -6.23 5.58
CA LEU A 133 -11.97 -6.97 4.33
C LEU A 133 -12.22 -5.99 3.20
N GLY A 134 -11.61 -6.21 2.07
CA GLY A 134 -11.80 -5.33 0.94
C GLY A 134 -11.36 -5.88 -0.40
N ILE A 135 -11.69 -5.08 -1.38
CA ILE A 135 -11.30 -5.30 -2.77
C ILE A 135 -10.63 -4.05 -3.29
N GLY A 136 -9.67 -4.22 -4.17
CA GLY A 136 -8.99 -3.09 -4.77
C GLY A 136 -8.47 -3.40 -6.16
N SER A 137 -8.11 -2.34 -6.84
CA SER A 137 -7.48 -2.37 -8.15
C SER A 137 -6.30 -1.42 -8.17
N ASN A 138 -5.19 -1.92 -8.67
CA ASN A 138 -3.97 -1.15 -8.84
C ASN A 138 -3.62 -1.07 -10.32
N TYR A 139 -3.55 0.14 -10.84
CA TYR A 139 -3.08 0.46 -12.18
C TYR A 139 -1.63 0.90 -12.07
N PHE A 140 -0.73 0.22 -12.74
CA PHE A 140 0.67 0.56 -12.69
C PHE A 140 1.25 0.84 -14.07
N LYS A 141 2.24 1.70 -14.07
CA LYS A 141 3.06 2.06 -15.22
C LYS A 141 4.53 1.90 -14.82
N GLU A 142 5.18 0.97 -15.47
CA GLU A 142 6.60 0.73 -15.30
C GLU A 142 7.33 1.37 -16.49
N ARG A 143 8.47 1.99 -16.20
CA ARG A 143 9.42 2.49 -17.20
C ARG A 143 10.76 1.83 -16.96
N THR A 144 11.21 1.05 -17.93
CA THR A 144 12.52 0.43 -17.96
C THR A 144 13.59 1.46 -18.31
N HIS A 145 14.72 1.46 -17.59
CA HIS A 145 15.85 2.38 -17.82
C HIS A 145 16.93 1.77 -18.70
N THR A 146 16.95 0.45 -18.85
CA THR A 146 17.95 -0.28 -19.62
C THR A 146 17.31 -0.79 -20.90
N ASN A 147 17.89 -0.41 -22.03
CA ASN A 147 17.44 -0.88 -23.34
C ASN A 147 17.93 -2.34 -23.52
N THR A 148 17.10 -3.29 -23.12
CA THR A 148 17.30 -4.71 -23.41
C THR A 148 16.23 -5.12 -24.42
N ASP A 149 16.61 -5.80 -25.49
CA ASP A 149 15.71 -6.29 -26.55
C ASP A 149 14.57 -7.20 -26.04
N VAL A 150 14.56 -7.48 -24.75
CA VAL A 150 13.67 -8.44 -24.08
C VAL A 150 12.47 -7.76 -23.37
N LEU A 151 12.58 -6.48 -22.98
CA LEU A 151 11.52 -5.78 -22.25
C LEU A 151 11.12 -4.47 -22.97
N PRO A 152 9.83 -4.21 -23.13
CA PRO A 152 9.38 -2.92 -23.67
C PRO A 152 9.80 -1.78 -22.73
N LEU A 153 10.19 -0.64 -23.28
CA LEU A 153 10.58 0.57 -22.54
C LEU A 153 9.47 1.08 -21.60
N LEU A 154 8.24 0.68 -21.86
CA LEU A 154 7.07 1.08 -21.10
C LEU A 154 6.10 -0.10 -20.97
N MET A 155 5.85 -0.51 -19.75
CA MET A 155 4.82 -1.49 -19.42
C MET A 155 3.69 -0.84 -18.62
N LYS A 156 2.46 -1.16 -18.98
CA LYS A 156 1.26 -0.77 -18.21
C LYS A 156 0.52 -2.04 -17.84
N GLY A 157 -0.04 -2.06 -16.65
CA GLY A 157 -0.81 -3.20 -16.19
C GLY A 157 -1.84 -2.80 -15.15
N GLN A 158 -2.71 -3.74 -14.86
CA GLN A 158 -3.69 -3.67 -13.80
C GLN A 158 -3.63 -4.96 -12.99
N THR A 159 -3.75 -4.82 -11.69
CA THR A 159 -3.86 -5.96 -10.76
C THR A 159 -5.02 -5.71 -9.83
N ASN A 160 -5.98 -6.63 -9.82
CA ASN A 160 -7.07 -6.64 -8.85
C ASN A 160 -6.66 -7.53 -7.69
N TYR A 161 -7.05 -7.14 -6.48
CA TYR A 161 -6.69 -7.85 -5.26
C TYR A 161 -7.84 -7.90 -4.25
N LEU A 162 -7.79 -8.90 -3.41
CA LEU A 162 -8.58 -9.00 -2.19
C LEU A 162 -7.66 -8.66 -1.04
N GLY A 163 -8.10 -7.81 -0.13
CA GLY A 163 -7.36 -7.42 1.06
C GLY A 163 -8.00 -7.96 2.32
N PHE A 164 -7.18 -8.47 3.21
CA PHE A 164 -7.53 -8.83 4.57
C PHE A 164 -6.53 -8.22 5.52
N ASP A 165 -7.01 -7.41 6.45
CA ASP A 165 -6.16 -6.78 7.44
C ASP A 165 -6.67 -7.13 8.83
N PHE A 166 -5.75 -7.33 9.74
CA PHE A 166 -6.04 -7.64 11.13
C PHE A 166 -5.25 -6.72 12.05
N SER A 167 -5.88 -6.18 13.08
CA SER A 167 -5.24 -5.28 14.04
C SER A 167 -5.55 -5.66 15.48
N LEU A 168 -4.49 -5.69 16.28
CA LEU A 168 -4.51 -5.87 17.72
C LEU A 168 -4.14 -4.54 18.40
N PRO A 169 -5.00 -3.94 19.21
CA PRO A 169 -4.63 -2.79 20.02
C PRO A 169 -3.73 -3.25 21.18
N LEU A 170 -2.55 -2.64 21.27
CA LEU A 170 -1.62 -2.79 22.38
C LEU A 170 -1.48 -1.42 23.04
N ARG A 171 -1.95 -1.23 24.24
CA ARG A 171 -1.92 0.02 25.05
C ARG A 171 -1.71 1.33 24.26
N THR A 172 -0.51 1.56 23.72
CA THR A 172 -0.09 2.79 23.04
C THR A 172 0.03 2.66 21.52
N PHE A 173 0.05 1.45 20.97
CA PHE A 173 0.17 1.19 19.53
C PHE A 173 -0.74 0.04 19.09
N ASN A 174 -0.92 -0.11 17.78
CA ASN A 174 -1.62 -1.23 17.21
C ASN A 174 -0.62 -2.12 16.45
N LEU A 175 -0.70 -3.42 16.65
CA LEU A 175 -0.01 -4.38 15.82
C LEU A 175 -0.96 -4.78 14.69
N GLY A 176 -0.53 -4.64 13.45
CA GLY A 176 -1.33 -4.94 12.26
C GLY A 176 -0.70 -6.02 11.39
N LEU A 177 -1.53 -6.81 10.74
CA LEU A 177 -1.19 -7.69 9.64
C LEU A 177 -2.08 -7.27 8.46
N GLU A 178 -1.46 -7.00 7.32
CA GLU A 178 -2.14 -6.69 6.05
C GLU A 178 -1.81 -7.77 5.02
N ASN A 179 -2.80 -8.19 4.25
CA ASN A 179 -2.64 -9.14 3.14
C ASN A 179 -3.45 -8.69 1.92
#